data_157b00466a84c750087bf4bcdd73172e
#
_entry.id   157b00466a84c750087bf4bcdd73172e
#
_cell.length_a   1.000
_cell.length_b   1.000
_cell.length_c   1.000
_cell.angle_alpha   90.00
_cell.angle_beta   90.00
_cell.angle_gamma   90.00
#
_symmetry.space_group_name_H-M   'P 1'
#
loop_
_entity.id
_entity.type
_entity.pdbx_description
1 polymer ?
#
loop_
_entity_poly.entity_id
_entity_poly.type
_entity_poly.pdbx_seq_one_letter_code
_entity_poly.pdbx_strand_id
1 'polypeptide(L)'
;MSSVNFLEKLLDGVEVEWKTLGQTCKIETGKLNANAAVDDGKYMFFTTAKETSKIDKFRWDTEALLIAGNANVGEVKHYIGKFEAYQRTYVLTNFDENVSVRFLYFVLSHSLKKYLEERTNSAAMTYIVLSTLENFPIPIPCPGNPQKSLAIQSEIVRILDKFTALTAELNMRKKQYNYYRDQLLTFKEGEVEWKALGEIGEVRMCKRILKSQTSSEGEIPFYKIGTFGKEPDSYISRKLFNEFKEKYSYPKVGEVLISASGTIGRTVIFDGRESYFQDSNIVWIENNEKIVLNKYLFYFYKIAKWGISEGGTIKRLYNDNLRKLMIPVPFPDSPERSLVEQQKIVKLLDKFDALTNSITEGLPREIELRQKQYEYYRDLLFSFPKPDTVSN
;
A
#
# COMPACT_ATOMS: atom_id res chain seq x y z
N MET A 1 -18.04 -29.91 5.35
CA MET A 1 -18.75 -29.67 4.09
C MET A 1 -17.71 -29.64 2.98
N SER A 2 -17.77 -30.58 2.02
CA SER A 2 -16.79 -30.69 0.95
C SER A 2 -16.79 -29.38 0.14
N SER A 3 -15.65 -28.76 0.00
CA SER A 3 -15.40 -27.67 -0.92
C SER A 3 -15.46 -28.21 -2.34
N VAL A 4 -16.68 -28.48 -2.84
CA VAL A 4 -16.85 -28.65 -4.27
C VAL A 4 -16.36 -27.34 -4.88
N ASN A 5 -15.32 -27.46 -5.68
CA ASN A 5 -14.66 -26.32 -6.31
C ASN A 5 -15.75 -25.43 -6.98
N PHE A 6 -15.80 -24.14 -6.64
CA PHE A 6 -16.79 -23.24 -7.20
C PHE A 6 -16.72 -23.19 -8.74
N LEU A 7 -15.53 -23.32 -9.29
CA LEU A 7 -15.31 -23.41 -10.73
C LEU A 7 -15.95 -24.69 -11.31
N GLU A 8 -15.83 -25.84 -10.62
CA GLU A 8 -16.50 -27.08 -11.06
C GLU A 8 -18.01 -26.93 -11.14
N LYS A 9 -18.61 -26.23 -10.16
CA LYS A 9 -20.04 -25.89 -10.20
C LYS A 9 -20.39 -24.92 -11.32
N LEU A 10 -19.53 -23.94 -11.58
CA LEU A 10 -19.73 -22.95 -12.63
C LEU A 10 -19.57 -23.57 -14.02
N LEU A 11 -18.61 -24.45 -14.17
CA LEU A 11 -18.38 -25.19 -15.41
C LEU A 11 -19.40 -26.32 -15.62
N ASP A 12 -19.94 -26.91 -14.52
CA ASP A 12 -20.95 -27.97 -14.58
C ASP A 12 -20.60 -29.09 -15.59
N GLY A 13 -19.33 -29.53 -15.57
CA GLY A 13 -18.81 -30.56 -16.47
C GLY A 13 -18.65 -30.16 -17.94
N VAL A 14 -18.75 -28.86 -18.28
CA VAL A 14 -18.51 -28.43 -19.66
C VAL A 14 -17.04 -28.53 -20.04
N GLU A 15 -16.78 -28.84 -21.31
CA GLU A 15 -15.46 -28.86 -21.88
C GLU A 15 -14.82 -27.45 -21.91
N VAL A 16 -13.52 -27.40 -21.84
CA VAL A 16 -12.70 -26.18 -21.99
C VAL A 16 -11.77 -26.34 -23.18
N GLU A 17 -11.92 -25.48 -24.18
CA GLU A 17 -10.98 -25.36 -25.29
C GLU A 17 -9.91 -24.35 -24.95
N TRP A 18 -8.67 -24.64 -25.29
CA TRP A 18 -7.56 -23.69 -25.13
C TRP A 18 -7.21 -23.09 -26.50
N LYS A 19 -7.55 -21.81 -26.69
CA LYS A 19 -7.17 -21.03 -27.87
C LYS A 19 -5.90 -20.25 -27.59
N THR A 20 -5.15 -19.89 -28.63
CA THR A 20 -4.05 -18.93 -28.47
C THR A 20 -4.57 -17.49 -28.47
N LEU A 21 -3.87 -16.57 -27.82
CA LEU A 21 -4.24 -15.17 -27.79
C LEU A 21 -4.39 -14.59 -29.21
N GLY A 22 -3.49 -14.95 -30.13
CA GLY A 22 -3.55 -14.53 -31.53
C GLY A 22 -4.79 -15.01 -32.28
N GLN A 23 -5.46 -16.09 -31.79
CA GLN A 23 -6.75 -16.57 -32.34
C GLN A 23 -7.94 -15.81 -31.77
N THR A 24 -7.78 -15.07 -30.67
CA THR A 24 -8.89 -14.37 -29.97
C THR A 24 -8.96 -12.90 -30.23
N CYS A 25 -7.90 -12.29 -30.78
CA CYS A 25 -7.85 -10.86 -31.04
C CYS A 25 -6.74 -10.48 -32.05
N LYS A 26 -6.82 -9.28 -32.57
CA LYS A 26 -5.72 -8.66 -33.36
C LYS A 26 -4.71 -8.04 -32.41
N ILE A 27 -3.43 -8.32 -32.61
CA ILE A 27 -2.32 -7.79 -31.82
C ILE A 27 -1.46 -6.87 -32.70
N GLU A 28 -1.32 -5.62 -32.28
CA GLU A 28 -0.48 -4.60 -32.92
C GLU A 28 0.42 -3.93 -31.88
N THR A 29 1.34 -3.07 -32.31
CA THR A 29 2.09 -2.18 -31.41
C THR A 29 1.89 -0.73 -31.80
N GLY A 30 2.11 0.19 -30.87
CA GLY A 30 2.24 1.60 -31.14
C GLY A 30 3.39 1.89 -32.11
N LYS A 31 3.48 3.12 -32.59
CA LYS A 31 4.56 3.56 -33.49
C LYS A 31 5.35 4.74 -32.95
N LEU A 32 4.92 5.32 -31.86
CA LEU A 32 5.52 6.52 -31.28
C LEU A 32 6.55 6.19 -30.22
N ASN A 33 7.51 7.08 -30.04
CA ASN A 33 8.41 7.07 -28.91
C ASN A 33 7.73 7.62 -27.65
N ALA A 34 8.21 7.24 -26.47
CA ALA A 34 7.63 7.68 -25.19
C ALA A 34 7.68 9.22 -25.00
N ASN A 35 8.67 9.89 -25.58
CA ASN A 35 8.81 11.35 -25.55
C ASN A 35 7.76 12.11 -26.40
N ALA A 36 6.87 11.41 -27.10
CA ALA A 36 5.72 12.01 -27.78
C ALA A 36 4.60 12.42 -26.81
N ALA A 37 4.72 12.08 -25.51
CA ALA A 37 3.78 12.51 -24.48
C ALA A 37 3.75 14.03 -24.34
N VAL A 38 2.55 14.57 -24.04
CA VAL A 38 2.28 16.00 -23.82
C VAL A 38 1.49 16.12 -22.52
N ASP A 39 1.90 17.02 -21.61
CA ASP A 39 1.30 17.10 -20.26
C ASP A 39 -0.21 17.38 -20.29
N ASP A 40 -0.67 18.30 -21.16
CA ASP A 40 -2.07 18.69 -21.29
C ASP A 40 -2.78 18.09 -22.54
N GLY A 41 -2.29 16.94 -23.03
CA GLY A 41 -2.83 16.27 -24.21
C GLY A 41 -4.30 15.84 -24.03
N LYS A 42 -5.05 15.78 -25.15
CA LYS A 42 -6.49 15.48 -25.17
C LYS A 42 -6.81 13.99 -25.01
N TYR A 43 -5.90 13.12 -25.41
CA TYR A 43 -6.12 11.67 -25.46
C TYR A 43 -5.15 10.93 -24.58
N MET A 44 -5.50 9.71 -24.17
CA MET A 44 -4.60 8.85 -23.42
C MET A 44 -3.48 8.33 -24.30
N PHE A 45 -2.26 8.34 -23.77
CA PHE A 45 -1.08 7.76 -24.39
C PHE A 45 -0.53 6.65 -23.53
N PHE A 46 -0.68 5.42 -23.99
CA PHE A 46 -0.27 4.22 -23.27
C PHE A 46 1.19 3.89 -23.59
N THR A 47 2.03 4.13 -22.60
CA THR A 47 3.43 3.67 -22.59
C THR A 47 3.55 2.41 -21.76
N THR A 48 4.78 1.95 -21.51
CA THR A 48 5.05 0.82 -20.60
C THR A 48 5.21 1.24 -19.13
N ALA A 49 4.95 2.52 -18.82
CA ALA A 49 4.91 3.02 -17.45
C ALA A 49 3.60 2.62 -16.75
N LYS A 50 3.63 2.56 -15.42
CA LYS A 50 2.41 2.33 -14.62
C LYS A 50 1.38 3.43 -14.82
N GLU A 51 1.82 4.68 -14.80
CA GLU A 51 0.96 5.83 -15.05
C GLU A 51 0.77 6.04 -16.55
N THR A 52 -0.43 6.46 -16.93
CA THR A 52 -0.77 6.74 -18.32
C THR A 52 -0.47 8.21 -18.63
N SER A 53 0.24 8.46 -19.73
CA SER A 53 0.54 9.79 -20.23
C SER A 53 -0.60 10.33 -21.11
N LYS A 54 -0.45 11.55 -21.62
CA LYS A 54 -1.41 12.17 -22.56
C LYS A 54 -0.72 12.56 -23.85
N ILE A 55 -1.52 12.78 -24.91
CA ILE A 55 -1.07 13.18 -26.25
C ILE A 55 -2.20 13.91 -27.00
N ASP A 56 -1.88 14.70 -28.02
CA ASP A 56 -2.88 15.47 -28.81
C ASP A 56 -3.43 14.73 -30.03
N LYS A 57 -3.03 13.51 -30.26
CA LYS A 57 -3.51 12.68 -31.37
C LYS A 57 -3.88 11.29 -30.91
N PHE A 58 -4.69 10.58 -31.68
CA PHE A 58 -5.05 9.21 -31.43
C PHE A 58 -4.94 8.37 -32.71
N ARG A 59 -4.68 7.08 -32.56
CA ARG A 59 -4.67 6.10 -33.64
C ARG A 59 -5.84 5.13 -33.54
N TRP A 60 -6.29 4.84 -32.33
CA TRP A 60 -7.41 3.93 -32.05
C TRP A 60 -8.56 4.69 -31.40
N ASP A 61 -9.78 4.29 -31.74
CA ASP A 61 -11.03 4.72 -31.11
C ASP A 61 -11.88 3.45 -30.92
N THR A 62 -11.58 2.67 -29.89
CA THR A 62 -12.18 1.35 -29.68
C THR A 62 -11.92 0.85 -28.26
N GLU A 63 -12.53 -0.29 -27.92
CA GLU A 63 -12.15 -1.08 -26.76
C GLU A 63 -10.85 -1.84 -27.03
N ALA A 64 -9.90 -1.77 -26.10
CA ALA A 64 -8.60 -2.40 -26.23
C ALA A 64 -8.03 -2.90 -24.90
N LEU A 65 -7.17 -3.92 -24.99
CA LEU A 65 -6.25 -4.27 -23.92
C LEU A 65 -4.84 -3.84 -24.31
N LEU A 66 -4.14 -3.19 -23.39
CA LEU A 66 -2.78 -2.66 -23.59
C LEU A 66 -1.82 -3.45 -22.72
N ILE A 67 -0.78 -4.01 -23.33
CA ILE A 67 0.23 -4.82 -22.61
C ILE A 67 1.59 -4.15 -22.71
N ALA A 68 2.22 -3.91 -21.57
CA ALA A 68 3.57 -3.37 -21.51
C ALA A 68 4.59 -4.42 -22.01
N GLY A 69 5.24 -4.13 -23.13
CA GLY A 69 6.20 -5.02 -23.78
C GLY A 69 7.62 -4.95 -23.22
N ASN A 70 7.96 -3.91 -22.45
CA ASN A 70 9.23 -3.75 -21.70
C ASN A 70 8.99 -2.97 -20.40
N ALA A 71 10.01 -2.75 -19.60
CA ALA A 71 9.98 -2.10 -18.28
C ALA A 71 9.00 -2.79 -17.30
N ASN A 72 7.70 -2.50 -17.34
CA ASN A 72 6.69 -3.21 -16.56
C ASN A 72 6.12 -4.39 -17.36
N VAL A 73 6.97 -5.29 -17.78
CA VAL A 73 6.66 -6.41 -18.69
C VAL A 73 5.45 -7.20 -18.23
N GLY A 74 4.47 -7.34 -19.15
CA GLY A 74 3.25 -8.10 -18.89
C GLY A 74 2.18 -7.38 -18.08
N GLU A 75 2.36 -6.09 -17.71
CA GLU A 75 1.29 -5.30 -17.14
C GLU A 75 0.20 -5.05 -18.18
N VAL A 76 -1.05 -5.30 -17.79
CA VAL A 76 -2.22 -5.23 -18.67
C VAL A 76 -3.11 -4.08 -18.23
N LYS A 77 -3.53 -3.24 -19.18
CA LYS A 77 -4.52 -2.18 -18.97
C LYS A 77 -5.72 -2.39 -19.90
N HIS A 78 -6.92 -2.06 -19.44
CA HIS A 78 -8.15 -2.09 -20.22
C HIS A 78 -8.63 -0.66 -20.45
N TYR A 79 -8.92 -0.30 -21.70
CA TYR A 79 -9.37 1.03 -22.06
C TYR A 79 -10.40 1.02 -23.19
N ILE A 80 -11.33 1.97 -23.13
CA ILE A 80 -12.37 2.18 -24.14
C ILE A 80 -12.33 3.66 -24.54
N GLY A 81 -12.17 3.95 -25.81
CA GLY A 81 -12.17 5.31 -26.37
C GLY A 81 -10.99 5.62 -27.25
N LYS A 82 -10.68 6.91 -27.38
CA LYS A 82 -9.60 7.42 -28.24
C LYS A 82 -8.27 7.40 -27.52
N PHE A 83 -7.27 6.75 -28.12
CA PHE A 83 -5.93 6.64 -27.53
C PHE A 83 -4.83 6.46 -28.57
N GLU A 84 -3.60 6.63 -28.12
CA GLU A 84 -2.37 6.31 -28.84
C GLU A 84 -1.49 5.39 -27.96
N ALA A 85 -0.54 4.69 -28.56
CA ALA A 85 0.34 3.77 -27.87
C ALA A 85 1.81 3.93 -28.26
N TYR A 86 2.69 3.69 -27.31
CA TYR A 86 4.13 3.61 -27.49
C TYR A 86 4.53 2.35 -28.28
N GLN A 87 5.61 2.43 -29.07
CA GLN A 87 6.08 1.33 -29.93
C GLN A 87 6.40 0.01 -29.20
N ARG A 88 6.57 0.04 -27.88
CA ARG A 88 6.78 -1.16 -27.03
C ARG A 88 5.54 -1.54 -26.23
N THR A 89 4.39 -0.95 -26.54
CA THR A 89 3.08 -1.31 -25.96
C THR A 89 2.32 -2.12 -27.00
N TYR A 90 1.97 -3.36 -26.65
CA TYR A 90 1.07 -4.18 -27.46
C TYR A 90 -0.35 -3.71 -27.26
N VAL A 91 -1.09 -3.58 -28.36
CA VAL A 91 -2.49 -3.15 -28.42
C VAL A 91 -3.30 -4.29 -28.99
N LEU A 92 -4.20 -4.83 -28.18
CA LEU A 92 -5.12 -5.92 -28.52
C LEU A 92 -6.47 -5.31 -28.85
N THR A 93 -6.99 -5.59 -30.04
CA THR A 93 -8.28 -5.10 -30.56
C THR A 93 -8.98 -6.16 -31.39
N ASN A 94 -10.18 -5.88 -31.92
CA ASN A 94 -10.93 -6.79 -32.79
C ASN A 94 -11.05 -8.20 -32.18
N PHE A 95 -11.59 -8.24 -30.96
CA PHE A 95 -11.76 -9.48 -30.21
C PHE A 95 -12.79 -10.39 -30.87
N ASP A 96 -12.56 -11.71 -30.77
CA ASP A 96 -13.53 -12.74 -31.13
C ASP A 96 -14.86 -12.52 -30.36
N GLU A 97 -15.99 -12.59 -31.02
CA GLU A 97 -17.33 -12.36 -30.43
C GLU A 97 -17.67 -13.33 -29.29
N ASN A 98 -16.99 -14.47 -29.21
CA ASN A 98 -17.17 -15.48 -28.17
C ASN A 98 -16.23 -15.29 -26.96
N VAL A 99 -15.44 -14.19 -26.96
CA VAL A 99 -14.48 -13.86 -25.89
C VAL A 99 -14.81 -12.51 -25.29
N SER A 100 -15.21 -12.49 -24.03
CA SER A 100 -15.39 -11.25 -23.28
C SER A 100 -14.03 -10.57 -23.08
N VAL A 101 -13.90 -9.31 -23.51
CA VAL A 101 -12.67 -8.51 -23.35
C VAL A 101 -12.28 -8.39 -21.88
N ARG A 102 -13.26 -8.21 -21.01
CA ARG A 102 -13.04 -8.11 -19.57
C ARG A 102 -12.59 -9.43 -18.95
N PHE A 103 -13.11 -10.57 -19.42
CA PHE A 103 -12.62 -11.89 -19.04
C PHE A 103 -11.15 -12.07 -19.49
N LEU A 104 -10.85 -11.73 -20.74
CA LEU A 104 -9.49 -11.79 -21.27
C LEU A 104 -8.52 -10.91 -20.47
N TYR A 105 -8.95 -9.70 -20.08
CA TYR A 105 -8.19 -8.84 -19.18
C TYR A 105 -7.79 -9.55 -17.89
N PHE A 106 -8.72 -10.23 -17.24
CA PHE A 106 -8.43 -10.94 -15.99
C PHE A 106 -7.53 -12.16 -16.21
N VAL A 107 -7.75 -12.93 -17.26
CA VAL A 107 -6.88 -14.08 -17.63
C VAL A 107 -5.44 -13.62 -17.85
N LEU A 108 -5.25 -12.57 -18.65
CA LEU A 108 -3.93 -11.98 -18.90
C LEU A 108 -3.29 -11.41 -17.63
N SER A 109 -4.04 -10.63 -16.85
CA SER A 109 -3.55 -10.04 -15.60
C SER A 109 -3.13 -11.09 -14.58
N HIS A 110 -3.78 -12.26 -14.59
CA HIS A 110 -3.46 -13.36 -13.69
C HIS A 110 -2.25 -14.17 -14.14
N SER A 111 -2.20 -14.57 -15.42
CA SER A 111 -1.32 -15.65 -15.85
C SER A 111 -0.19 -15.22 -16.79
N LEU A 112 -0.31 -14.05 -17.46
CA LEU A 112 0.64 -13.64 -18.49
C LEU A 112 2.07 -13.51 -17.95
N LYS A 113 2.25 -12.85 -16.83
CA LYS A 113 3.58 -12.61 -16.27
C LYS A 113 4.29 -13.93 -15.96
N LYS A 114 3.63 -14.86 -15.31
CA LYS A 114 4.17 -16.19 -15.00
C LYS A 114 4.48 -16.97 -16.28
N TYR A 115 3.58 -16.94 -17.26
CA TYR A 115 3.80 -17.58 -18.55
C TYR A 115 5.04 -17.07 -19.28
N LEU A 116 5.29 -15.76 -19.22
CA LEU A 116 6.46 -15.13 -19.81
C LEU A 116 7.74 -15.50 -19.05
N GLU A 117 7.71 -15.51 -17.74
CA GLU A 117 8.85 -15.89 -16.87
C GLU A 117 9.29 -17.34 -17.12
N GLU A 118 8.37 -18.27 -17.29
CA GLU A 118 8.64 -19.69 -17.57
C GLU A 118 9.31 -19.94 -18.94
N ARG A 119 9.19 -18.99 -19.89
CA ARG A 119 9.72 -19.12 -21.28
C ARG A 119 10.95 -18.30 -21.55
N THR A 120 11.43 -17.56 -20.57
CA THR A 120 12.67 -16.80 -20.67
C THR A 120 13.77 -17.46 -19.85
N ASN A 121 14.87 -17.86 -20.52
CA ASN A 121 16.06 -18.46 -19.89
C ASN A 121 16.92 -17.44 -19.11
N SER A 122 16.44 -16.24 -18.86
CA SER A 122 17.19 -15.14 -18.25
C SER A 122 16.49 -14.64 -16.99
N ALA A 123 17.25 -14.43 -15.92
CA ALA A 123 16.78 -13.87 -14.64
C ALA A 123 16.19 -12.44 -14.74
N ALA A 124 16.28 -11.80 -15.91
CA ALA A 124 15.69 -10.50 -16.18
C ALA A 124 15.03 -10.50 -17.56
N MET A 125 13.71 -10.67 -17.60
CA MET A 125 12.94 -10.46 -18.83
C MET A 125 12.92 -8.96 -19.16
N THR A 126 13.55 -8.59 -20.29
CA THR A 126 13.67 -7.19 -20.70
C THR A 126 12.59 -6.74 -21.69
N TYR A 127 12.00 -7.68 -22.45
CA TYR A 127 10.96 -7.40 -23.44
C TYR A 127 10.15 -8.64 -23.83
N ILE A 128 8.94 -8.44 -24.32
CA ILE A 128 8.07 -9.50 -24.86
C ILE A 128 8.35 -9.65 -26.36
N VAL A 129 8.43 -10.87 -26.85
CA VAL A 129 8.43 -11.21 -28.27
C VAL A 129 6.99 -11.45 -28.72
N LEU A 130 6.60 -10.91 -29.89
CA LEU A 130 5.23 -10.99 -30.40
C LEU A 130 4.72 -12.44 -30.46
N SER A 131 5.52 -13.35 -31.03
CA SER A 131 5.13 -14.76 -31.15
C SER A 131 4.89 -15.46 -29.79
N THR A 132 5.61 -15.06 -28.74
CA THR A 132 5.37 -15.57 -27.38
C THR A 132 4.03 -15.08 -26.87
N LEU A 133 3.68 -13.81 -27.14
CA LEU A 133 2.39 -13.24 -26.75
C LEU A 133 1.23 -13.86 -27.53
N GLU A 134 1.37 -14.00 -28.85
CA GLU A 134 0.38 -14.65 -29.73
C GLU A 134 0.04 -16.08 -29.29
N ASN A 135 1.04 -16.83 -28.80
CA ASN A 135 0.87 -18.21 -28.35
C ASN A 135 0.42 -18.34 -26.89
N PHE A 136 0.10 -17.23 -26.21
CA PHE A 136 -0.42 -17.30 -24.83
C PHE A 136 -1.76 -18.04 -24.81
N PRO A 137 -1.94 -19.07 -23.94
CA PRO A 137 -3.14 -19.89 -23.92
C PRO A 137 -4.31 -19.19 -23.20
N ILE A 138 -5.47 -19.16 -23.84
CA ILE A 138 -6.71 -18.61 -23.31
C ILE A 138 -7.73 -19.74 -23.15
N PRO A 139 -8.29 -19.96 -21.94
CA PRO A 139 -9.33 -20.96 -21.71
C PRO A 139 -10.68 -20.44 -22.18
N ILE A 140 -11.34 -21.18 -23.08
CA ILE A 140 -12.69 -20.92 -23.56
C ILE A 140 -13.62 -22.01 -23.00
N PRO A 141 -14.44 -21.72 -22.00
CA PRO A 141 -15.38 -22.68 -21.46
C PRO A 141 -16.53 -22.91 -22.45
N CYS A 142 -17.03 -24.13 -22.54
CA CYS A 142 -18.17 -24.52 -23.36
C CYS A 142 -18.06 -24.10 -24.85
N PRO A 143 -17.02 -24.54 -25.58
CA PRO A 143 -16.74 -24.08 -26.95
C PRO A 143 -17.91 -24.35 -27.93
N GLY A 144 -18.66 -25.44 -27.70
CA GLY A 144 -19.82 -25.82 -28.53
C GLY A 144 -21.09 -24.97 -28.31
N ASN A 145 -21.09 -24.05 -27.30
CA ASN A 145 -22.23 -23.19 -27.01
C ASN A 145 -21.76 -21.77 -26.62
N PRO A 146 -21.65 -20.85 -27.59
CA PRO A 146 -21.17 -19.49 -27.39
C PRO A 146 -21.93 -18.70 -26.30
N GLN A 147 -23.23 -18.84 -26.24
CA GLN A 147 -24.05 -18.14 -25.23
C GLN A 147 -23.74 -18.64 -23.83
N LYS A 148 -23.62 -19.97 -23.62
CA LYS A 148 -23.23 -20.53 -22.32
C LYS A 148 -21.79 -20.13 -21.98
N SER A 149 -20.88 -20.13 -22.96
CA SER A 149 -19.50 -19.67 -22.79
C SER A 149 -19.43 -18.25 -22.27
N LEU A 150 -20.10 -17.30 -22.95
CA LEU A 150 -20.14 -15.90 -22.52
C LEU A 150 -20.82 -15.70 -21.15
N ALA A 151 -21.83 -16.51 -20.82
CA ALA A 151 -22.48 -16.47 -19.51
C ALA A 151 -21.49 -16.86 -18.39
N ILE A 152 -20.70 -17.92 -18.61
CA ILE A 152 -19.66 -18.36 -17.66
C ILE A 152 -18.57 -17.28 -17.51
N GLN A 153 -18.06 -16.76 -18.62
CA GLN A 153 -17.06 -15.68 -18.63
C GLN A 153 -17.58 -14.45 -17.87
N SER A 154 -18.83 -14.05 -18.12
CA SER A 154 -19.48 -12.90 -17.45
C SER A 154 -19.64 -13.11 -15.95
N GLU A 155 -19.94 -14.33 -15.50
CA GLU A 155 -20.04 -14.61 -14.05
C GLU A 155 -18.68 -14.54 -13.37
N ILE A 156 -17.62 -15.03 -14.01
CA ILE A 156 -16.22 -14.87 -13.54
C ILE A 156 -15.89 -13.38 -13.42
N VAL A 157 -16.16 -12.61 -14.45
CA VAL A 157 -15.94 -11.14 -14.48
C VAL A 157 -16.71 -10.45 -13.35
N ARG A 158 -18.00 -10.77 -13.18
CA ARG A 158 -18.85 -10.19 -12.15
C ARG A 158 -18.27 -10.38 -10.73
N ILE A 159 -17.72 -11.56 -10.47
CA ILE A 159 -17.12 -11.88 -9.17
C ILE A 159 -15.84 -11.07 -8.97
N LEU A 160 -14.94 -11.08 -9.96
CA LEU A 160 -13.63 -10.41 -9.87
C LEU A 160 -13.78 -8.88 -9.84
N ASP A 161 -14.71 -8.30 -10.60
CA ASP A 161 -15.00 -6.88 -10.58
C ASP A 161 -15.54 -6.40 -9.22
N LYS A 162 -16.37 -7.20 -8.54
CA LYS A 162 -16.83 -6.88 -7.18
C LYS A 162 -15.67 -6.75 -6.20
N PHE A 163 -14.71 -7.66 -6.24
CA PHE A 163 -13.53 -7.59 -5.38
C PHE A 163 -12.65 -6.38 -5.71
N THR A 164 -12.47 -6.10 -7.00
CA THR A 164 -11.67 -4.94 -7.47
C THR A 164 -12.31 -3.63 -7.01
N ALA A 165 -13.63 -3.48 -7.18
CA ALA A 165 -14.38 -2.30 -6.74
C ALA A 165 -14.31 -2.10 -5.22
N LEU A 166 -14.45 -3.18 -4.43
CA LEU A 166 -14.37 -3.11 -2.98
C LEU A 166 -12.98 -2.69 -2.50
N THR A 167 -11.92 -3.23 -3.09
CA THR A 167 -10.53 -2.84 -2.77
C THR A 167 -10.27 -1.37 -3.12
N ALA A 168 -10.78 -0.89 -4.26
CA ALA A 168 -10.67 0.52 -4.64
C ALA A 168 -11.41 1.44 -3.65
N GLU A 169 -12.61 1.07 -3.22
CA GLU A 169 -13.38 1.81 -2.21
C GLU A 169 -12.63 1.91 -0.88
N LEU A 170 -12.09 0.80 -0.38
CA LEU A 170 -11.33 0.78 0.86
C LEU A 170 -10.08 1.68 0.80
N ASN A 171 -9.35 1.67 -0.33
CA ASN A 171 -8.22 2.56 -0.55
C ASN A 171 -8.63 4.04 -0.62
N MET A 172 -9.79 4.32 -1.21
CA MET A 172 -10.35 5.67 -1.26
C MET A 172 -10.72 6.17 0.14
N ARG A 173 -11.33 5.33 0.99
CA ARG A 173 -11.63 5.65 2.40
C ARG A 173 -10.36 5.95 3.20
N LYS A 174 -9.27 5.22 2.96
CA LYS A 174 -7.97 5.50 3.60
C LYS A 174 -7.40 6.86 3.18
N LYS A 175 -7.50 7.22 1.88
CA LYS A 175 -7.10 8.56 1.40
C LYS A 175 -7.95 9.67 2.02
N GLN A 176 -9.26 9.46 2.10
CA GLN A 176 -10.21 10.39 2.71
C GLN A 176 -9.90 10.60 4.21
N TYR A 177 -9.57 9.52 4.94
CA TYR A 177 -9.13 9.64 6.32
C TYR A 177 -7.89 10.53 6.46
N ASN A 178 -6.84 10.27 5.66
CA ASN A 178 -5.62 11.08 5.71
C ASN A 178 -5.93 12.57 5.44
N TYR A 179 -6.78 12.86 4.46
CA TYR A 179 -7.19 14.21 4.16
C TYR A 179 -7.88 14.89 5.36
N TYR A 180 -8.88 14.25 5.98
CA TYR A 180 -9.57 14.81 7.13
C TYR A 180 -8.68 14.94 8.37
N ARG A 181 -7.78 13.98 8.60
CA ARG A 181 -6.78 14.09 9.66
C ARG A 181 -5.94 15.36 9.48
N ASP A 182 -5.43 15.56 8.28
CA ASP A 182 -4.58 16.71 7.97
C ASP A 182 -5.36 18.01 8.12
N GLN A 183 -6.63 18.06 7.69
CA GLN A 183 -7.51 19.21 7.88
C GLN A 183 -7.76 19.55 9.36
N LEU A 184 -8.02 18.56 10.20
CA LEU A 184 -8.26 18.73 11.64
C LEU A 184 -7.04 19.26 12.42
N LEU A 185 -5.84 19.06 11.86
CA LEU A 185 -4.58 19.48 12.45
C LEU A 185 -3.96 20.69 11.72
N THR A 186 -4.66 21.23 10.72
CA THR A 186 -4.27 22.45 9.99
C THR A 186 -5.16 23.61 10.41
N PHE A 187 -4.56 24.67 10.89
CA PHE A 187 -5.25 25.86 11.40
C PHE A 187 -4.94 27.07 10.54
N LYS A 188 -5.88 28.01 10.49
CA LYS A 188 -5.67 29.29 9.83
C LYS A 188 -4.83 30.20 10.71
N GLU A 189 -4.21 31.19 10.08
CA GLU A 189 -3.47 32.24 10.80
C GLU A 189 -4.38 32.95 11.81
N GLY A 190 -3.92 33.08 13.05
CA GLY A 190 -4.69 33.70 14.15
C GLY A 190 -5.64 32.75 14.92
N GLU A 191 -5.88 31.52 14.47
CA GLU A 191 -6.73 30.57 15.21
C GLU A 191 -5.98 29.83 16.33
N VAL A 192 -4.67 29.81 16.27
CA VAL A 192 -3.79 29.09 17.21
C VAL A 192 -2.55 29.89 17.55
N GLU A 193 -1.97 29.60 18.69
CA GLU A 193 -0.60 29.97 19.02
C GLU A 193 0.34 28.84 18.67
N TRP A 194 1.40 29.15 17.95
CA TRP A 194 2.44 28.18 17.62
C TRP A 194 3.49 28.16 18.72
N LYS A 195 3.59 27.07 19.47
CA LYS A 195 4.58 26.87 20.54
C LYS A 195 5.67 25.89 20.08
N ALA A 196 6.90 26.17 20.41
CA ALA A 196 7.97 25.21 20.23
C ALA A 196 7.82 24.06 21.24
N LEU A 197 8.17 22.82 20.85
CA LEU A 197 8.12 21.68 21.77
C LEU A 197 8.97 21.89 23.01
N GLY A 198 10.09 22.62 22.90
CA GLY A 198 10.94 22.97 24.04
C GLY A 198 10.30 23.94 25.04
N GLU A 199 9.19 24.61 24.68
CA GLU A 199 8.42 25.49 25.58
C GLU A 199 7.36 24.72 26.38
N ILE A 200 6.97 23.52 25.91
CA ILE A 200 5.95 22.69 26.55
C ILE A 200 6.50 21.48 27.29
N GLY A 201 7.80 21.18 27.11
CA GLY A 201 8.42 20.05 27.78
C GLY A 201 9.90 19.88 27.45
N GLU A 202 10.52 18.91 28.08
CA GLU A 202 11.94 18.61 27.89
C GLU A 202 12.15 17.34 27.09
N VAL A 203 13.14 17.33 26.21
CA VAL A 203 13.57 16.13 25.49
C VAL A 203 14.21 15.15 26.44
N ARG A 204 13.68 13.95 26.53
CA ARG A 204 14.16 12.86 27.37
C ARG A 204 14.52 11.65 26.51
N MET A 205 15.39 10.80 27.06
CA MET A 205 15.75 9.49 26.52
C MET A 205 16.20 8.57 27.66
N CYS A 206 16.11 7.28 27.43
CA CYS A 206 16.61 6.29 28.38
C CYS A 206 18.15 6.32 28.48
N LYS A 207 18.70 5.83 29.57
CA LYS A 207 20.15 5.61 29.71
C LYS A 207 20.61 4.50 28.77
N ARG A 208 21.79 4.70 28.19
CA ARG A 208 22.40 3.77 27.23
C ARG A 208 22.57 2.37 27.80
N ILE A 209 22.12 1.39 27.03
CA ILE A 209 22.38 -0.04 27.25
C ILE A 209 23.50 -0.49 26.33
N LEU A 210 24.50 -1.17 26.87
CA LEU A 210 25.61 -1.74 26.11
C LEU A 210 25.19 -3.07 25.46
N LYS A 211 25.77 -3.44 24.32
CA LYS A 211 25.49 -4.70 23.63
C LYS A 211 25.70 -5.93 24.54
N SER A 212 26.72 -5.88 25.43
CA SER A 212 27.00 -6.93 26.40
C SER A 212 25.95 -7.07 27.52
N GLN A 213 25.04 -6.11 27.66
CA GLN A 213 23.95 -6.11 28.63
C GLN A 213 22.62 -6.59 28.01
N THR A 214 22.62 -6.97 26.74
CA THR A 214 21.46 -7.46 26.01
C THR A 214 21.61 -8.93 25.64
N SER A 215 20.49 -9.65 25.52
CA SER A 215 20.43 -11.01 25.02
C SER A 215 19.31 -11.14 23.97
N SER A 216 19.29 -12.24 23.21
CA SER A 216 18.19 -12.58 22.29
C SER A 216 16.93 -13.04 23.00
N GLU A 217 17.05 -13.43 24.26
CA GLU A 217 15.95 -13.88 25.12
C GLU A 217 16.09 -13.23 26.51
N GLY A 218 14.99 -12.98 27.18
CA GLY A 218 15.02 -12.36 28.51
C GLY A 218 13.65 -11.91 29.00
N GLU A 219 13.65 -11.25 30.15
CA GLU A 219 12.41 -10.85 30.84
C GLU A 219 11.85 -9.51 30.33
N ILE A 220 12.74 -8.55 30.06
CA ILE A 220 12.33 -7.18 29.72
C ILE A 220 12.70 -6.86 28.28
N PRO A 221 11.72 -6.61 27.40
CA PRO A 221 11.97 -6.20 26.01
C PRO A 221 12.83 -4.95 25.93
N PHE A 222 13.85 -4.98 25.06
CA PHE A 222 14.69 -3.84 24.74
C PHE A 222 14.47 -3.44 23.27
N TYR A 223 13.80 -2.34 23.07
CA TYR A 223 13.48 -1.82 21.74
C TYR A 223 14.64 -0.98 21.17
N LYS A 224 15.22 -1.50 20.08
CA LYS A 224 16.15 -0.76 19.22
C LYS A 224 15.36 -0.02 18.14
N ILE A 225 16.04 0.88 17.41
CA ILE A 225 15.37 1.63 16.33
C ILE A 225 14.76 0.73 15.25
N GLY A 226 15.33 -0.43 14.98
CA GLY A 226 14.81 -1.40 14.00
C GLY A 226 13.53 -2.11 14.44
N THR A 227 13.37 -2.31 15.75
CA THR A 227 12.22 -3.02 16.36
C THR A 227 11.22 -2.07 17.02
N PHE A 228 11.48 -0.75 17.02
CA PHE A 228 10.59 0.24 17.62
C PHE A 228 9.20 0.20 16.95
N GLY A 229 8.17 -0.03 17.78
CA GLY A 229 6.78 -0.21 17.33
C GLY A 229 6.49 -1.55 16.62
N LYS A 230 7.34 -2.56 16.84
CA LYS A 230 7.19 -3.94 16.34
C LYS A 230 7.49 -4.93 17.45
N GLU A 231 7.57 -6.23 17.14
CA GLU A 231 8.03 -7.25 18.08
C GLU A 231 9.52 -7.04 18.43
N PRO A 232 9.91 -7.20 19.71
CA PRO A 232 11.28 -7.07 20.17
C PRO A 232 12.14 -8.26 19.70
N ASP A 233 13.42 -8.00 19.45
CA ASP A 233 14.43 -9.00 19.12
C ASP A 233 15.59 -9.02 20.16
N SER A 234 15.44 -8.25 21.20
CA SER A 234 16.48 -8.05 22.24
C SER A 234 15.83 -7.82 23.59
N TYR A 235 16.52 -8.26 24.62
CA TYR A 235 16.02 -8.22 26.01
C TYR A 235 17.13 -7.78 26.97
N ILE A 236 16.75 -7.24 28.13
CA ILE A 236 17.62 -6.96 29.27
C ILE A 236 17.14 -7.67 30.52
N SER A 237 18.02 -7.83 31.50
CA SER A 237 17.66 -8.44 32.78
C SER A 237 16.74 -7.50 33.59
N ARG A 238 15.87 -8.08 34.40
CA ARG A 238 15.00 -7.35 35.34
C ARG A 238 15.80 -6.49 36.31
N LYS A 239 16.93 -7.01 36.79
CA LYS A 239 17.83 -6.26 37.70
C LYS A 239 18.31 -4.96 37.08
N LEU A 240 18.80 -5.00 35.82
CA LEU A 240 19.28 -3.84 35.10
C LEU A 240 18.13 -2.85 34.79
N PHE A 241 16.96 -3.39 34.41
CA PHE A 241 15.76 -2.59 34.18
C PHE A 241 15.36 -1.78 35.40
N ASN A 242 15.22 -2.46 36.56
CA ASN A 242 14.82 -1.81 37.80
C ASN A 242 15.84 -0.73 38.22
N GLU A 243 17.14 -1.05 38.17
CA GLU A 243 18.21 -0.09 38.47
C GLU A 243 18.14 1.14 37.59
N PHE A 244 17.98 0.96 36.27
CA PHE A 244 18.00 2.07 35.33
C PHE A 244 16.73 2.89 35.34
N LYS A 245 15.57 2.24 35.54
CA LYS A 245 14.27 2.90 35.69
C LYS A 245 14.24 3.84 36.91
N GLU A 246 14.86 3.41 38.01
CA GLU A 246 14.93 4.20 39.27
C GLU A 246 15.90 5.39 39.14
N LYS A 247 17.06 5.20 38.49
CA LYS A 247 18.14 6.17 38.49
C LYS A 247 18.10 7.18 37.32
N TYR A 248 17.45 6.83 36.24
CA TYR A 248 17.50 7.61 34.98
C TYR A 248 16.11 7.89 34.43
N SER A 249 16.05 8.77 33.40
CA SER A 249 14.82 9.08 32.70
C SER A 249 14.18 7.82 32.12
N TYR A 250 12.89 7.67 32.37
CA TYR A 250 12.08 6.58 31.89
C TYR A 250 10.68 7.14 31.54
N PRO A 251 10.05 6.71 30.44
CA PRO A 251 8.79 7.29 29.99
C PRO A 251 7.64 6.95 30.95
N LYS A 252 6.71 7.88 31.09
CA LYS A 252 5.45 7.71 31.83
C LYS A 252 4.37 7.20 30.87
N VAL A 253 3.37 6.50 31.42
CA VAL A 253 2.22 6.02 30.63
C VAL A 253 1.56 7.19 29.92
N GLY A 254 1.32 7.03 28.61
CA GLY A 254 0.73 8.06 27.77
C GLY A 254 1.74 8.97 27.08
N GLU A 255 3.01 9.01 27.50
CA GLU A 255 4.03 9.78 26.77
C GLU A 255 4.30 9.20 25.38
N VAL A 256 4.63 10.09 24.45
CA VAL A 256 4.82 9.74 23.03
C VAL A 256 6.29 9.61 22.71
N LEU A 257 6.71 8.37 22.51
CA LEU A 257 8.07 8.03 22.06
C LEU A 257 8.22 8.26 20.56
N ILE A 258 9.37 8.76 20.13
CA ILE A 258 9.67 9.17 18.75
C ILE A 258 10.98 8.56 18.30
N SER A 259 11.01 8.00 17.09
CA SER A 259 12.25 7.59 16.45
C SER A 259 13.03 8.78 15.93
N ALA A 260 14.26 8.97 16.43
CA ALA A 260 15.17 10.05 16.07
C ALA A 260 16.21 9.65 14.97
N SER A 261 16.16 8.40 14.51
CA SER A 261 17.01 7.90 13.42
C SER A 261 16.28 6.83 12.59
N GLY A 262 16.85 6.41 11.47
CA GLY A 262 16.21 5.47 10.55
C GLY A 262 14.93 6.06 9.94
N THR A 263 13.77 5.48 10.24
CA THR A 263 12.47 6.09 9.88
C THR A 263 12.12 7.16 10.90
N ILE A 264 12.65 8.37 10.71
CA ILE A 264 12.43 9.50 11.61
C ILE A 264 10.96 9.83 11.74
N GLY A 265 10.52 10.15 12.99
CA GLY A 265 9.16 10.57 13.29
C GLY A 265 8.16 9.42 13.45
N ARG A 266 8.60 8.15 13.47
CA ARG A 266 7.73 7.06 13.92
C ARG A 266 7.40 7.28 15.40
N THR A 267 6.13 7.22 15.76
CA THR A 267 5.63 7.47 17.10
C THR A 267 4.96 6.24 17.70
N VAL A 268 5.18 6.05 19.00
CA VAL A 268 4.51 5.03 19.82
C VAL A 268 4.11 5.67 21.13
N ILE A 269 2.86 5.50 21.55
CA ILE A 269 2.42 5.90 22.90
C ILE A 269 2.87 4.82 23.86
N PHE A 270 3.58 5.20 24.93
CA PHE A 270 4.00 4.26 25.96
C PHE A 270 2.78 3.77 26.75
N ASP A 271 2.53 2.48 26.73
CA ASP A 271 1.35 1.83 27.33
C ASP A 271 1.55 1.38 28.78
N GLY A 272 2.76 1.57 29.32
CA GLY A 272 3.13 1.17 30.67
C GLY A 272 3.66 -0.25 30.80
N ARG A 273 3.67 -1.05 29.75
CA ARG A 273 4.31 -2.38 29.79
C ARG A 273 5.80 -2.25 30.00
N GLU A 274 6.33 -3.09 30.89
CA GLU A 274 7.76 -3.09 31.20
C GLU A 274 8.58 -3.35 29.92
N SER A 275 9.33 -2.34 29.50
CA SER A 275 10.17 -2.35 28.31
C SER A 275 11.22 -1.26 28.41
N TYR A 276 12.32 -1.37 27.68
CA TYR A 276 13.37 -0.37 27.68
C TYR A 276 13.70 0.06 26.27
N PHE A 277 14.20 1.29 26.09
CA PHE A 277 14.32 1.91 24.78
C PHE A 277 15.75 2.37 24.51
N GLN A 278 16.19 2.22 23.25
CA GLN A 278 17.53 2.59 22.83
C GLN A 278 17.76 4.10 22.94
N ASP A 279 18.78 4.49 23.69
CA ASP A 279 19.19 5.88 23.87
C ASP A 279 19.49 6.60 22.55
N SER A 280 19.27 7.91 22.50
CA SER A 280 19.55 8.80 21.37
C SER A 280 18.81 8.48 20.06
N ASN A 281 18.29 7.28 19.90
CA ASN A 281 17.53 6.85 18.73
C ASN A 281 16.01 6.82 18.98
N ILE A 282 15.63 6.64 20.24
CA ILE A 282 14.23 6.72 20.71
C ILE A 282 14.19 7.75 21.83
N VAL A 283 13.45 8.82 21.59
CA VAL A 283 13.35 9.98 22.49
C VAL A 283 11.90 10.34 22.71
N TRP A 284 11.59 11.16 23.68
CA TRP A 284 10.27 11.73 23.91
C TRP A 284 10.35 13.14 24.46
N ILE A 285 9.25 13.87 24.44
CA ILE A 285 9.06 15.11 25.17
C ILE A 285 8.35 14.76 26.49
N GLU A 286 8.99 15.05 27.62
CA GLU A 286 8.32 15.05 28.92
C GLU A 286 7.41 16.26 28.98
N ASN A 287 6.18 16.07 28.46
CA ASN A 287 5.26 17.12 28.10
C ASN A 287 4.40 17.58 29.28
N ASN A 288 4.07 18.87 29.30
CA ASN A 288 3.09 19.42 30.20
C ASN A 288 1.66 19.27 29.64
N GLU A 289 0.95 18.25 30.06
CA GLU A 289 -0.43 17.98 29.59
C GLU A 289 -1.47 19.05 30.03
N LYS A 290 -1.09 20.00 30.87
CA LYS A 290 -1.93 21.17 31.13
C LYS A 290 -1.91 22.20 30.01
N ILE A 291 -0.99 22.08 29.07
CA ILE A 291 -0.87 22.94 27.88
C ILE A 291 -1.26 22.15 26.62
N VAL A 292 -0.67 20.96 26.43
CA VAL A 292 -0.87 20.13 25.23
C VAL A 292 -1.03 18.67 25.65
N LEU A 293 -2.10 18.02 25.19
CA LEU A 293 -2.36 16.61 25.47
C LEU A 293 -1.36 15.71 24.71
N ASN A 294 -0.83 14.69 25.35
CA ASN A 294 0.06 13.72 24.72
C ASN A 294 -0.56 13.05 23.48
N LYS A 295 -1.84 12.71 23.51
CA LYS A 295 -2.54 12.18 22.34
C LYS A 295 -2.68 13.18 21.19
N TYR A 296 -2.82 14.47 21.50
CA TYR A 296 -2.81 15.51 20.47
C TYR A 296 -1.42 15.61 19.81
N LEU A 297 -0.34 15.58 20.62
CA LEU A 297 1.04 15.46 20.10
C LEU A 297 1.21 14.24 19.20
N PHE A 298 0.72 13.09 19.62
CA PHE A 298 0.82 11.85 18.84
C PHE A 298 0.24 11.99 17.43
N TYR A 299 -0.93 12.60 17.31
CA TYR A 299 -1.55 12.82 16.01
C TYR A 299 -0.83 13.90 15.19
N PHE A 300 -0.40 14.98 15.83
CA PHE A 300 0.37 16.02 15.18
C PHE A 300 1.71 15.50 14.64
N TYR A 301 2.40 14.68 15.37
CA TYR A 301 3.67 14.07 14.93
C TYR A 301 3.54 13.23 13.65
N LYS A 302 2.36 12.71 13.34
CA LYS A 302 2.11 11.98 12.07
C LYS A 302 2.14 12.88 10.84
N ILE A 303 1.94 14.19 11.00
CA ILE A 303 1.95 15.19 9.91
C ILE A 303 3.09 16.19 10.04
N ALA A 304 3.85 16.15 11.11
CA ALA A 304 4.93 17.09 11.40
C ALA A 304 6.01 17.04 10.32
N LYS A 305 6.47 18.21 9.89
CA LYS A 305 7.65 18.37 9.04
C LYS A 305 8.90 18.35 9.92
N TRP A 306 9.50 17.18 10.06
CA TRP A 306 10.71 17.02 10.85
C TRP A 306 11.88 17.75 10.19
N GLY A 307 12.46 18.74 10.90
CA GLY A 307 13.68 19.42 10.45
C GLY A 307 14.88 18.48 10.47
N ILE A 308 15.11 17.78 9.35
CA ILE A 308 16.20 16.81 9.20
C ILE A 308 17.41 17.59 8.67
N SER A 309 18.56 17.51 9.36
CA SER A 309 19.80 18.09 8.85
C SER A 309 20.29 17.29 7.62
N GLU A 310 20.43 17.97 6.51
CA GLU A 310 21.07 17.47 5.30
C GLU A 310 22.59 17.56 5.46
N GLY A 311 23.24 16.49 5.83
CA GLY A 311 24.70 16.51 6.01
C GLY A 311 25.29 15.23 6.60
N GLY A 312 24.94 14.06 6.08
CA GLY A 312 25.54 12.80 6.51
C GLY A 312 24.90 11.59 5.86
N THR A 313 25.60 10.46 5.89
CA THR A 313 25.12 9.19 5.32
C THR A 313 23.86 8.66 6.02
N ILE A 314 23.58 9.12 7.25
CA ILE A 314 22.40 8.72 8.04
C ILE A 314 21.63 9.98 8.45
N LYS A 315 20.38 10.09 8.01
CA LYS A 315 19.47 11.15 8.46
C LYS A 315 19.16 10.96 9.94
N ARG A 316 19.26 12.05 10.72
CA ARG A 316 19.03 12.03 12.16
C ARG A 316 18.24 13.27 12.62
N LEU A 317 17.35 13.08 13.57
CA LEU A 317 16.66 14.16 14.30
C LEU A 317 17.46 14.44 15.58
N TYR A 318 18.06 15.61 15.66
CA TYR A 318 18.77 16.06 16.86
C TYR A 318 17.80 16.71 17.86
N ASN A 319 18.16 16.70 19.14
CA ASN A 319 17.35 17.26 20.20
C ASN A 319 16.96 18.72 19.96
N ASP A 320 17.89 19.52 19.40
CA ASP A 320 17.62 20.92 19.09
C ASP A 320 16.60 21.12 17.97
N ASN A 321 16.60 20.21 16.98
CA ASN A 321 15.57 20.20 15.92
C ASN A 321 14.21 19.81 16.51
N LEU A 322 14.20 18.83 17.40
CA LEU A 322 12.97 18.40 18.07
C LEU A 322 12.40 19.51 18.96
N ARG A 323 13.25 20.21 19.74
CA ARG A 323 12.83 21.35 20.58
C ARG A 323 12.23 22.50 19.77
N LYS A 324 12.73 22.72 18.55
CA LYS A 324 12.27 23.80 17.64
C LYS A 324 11.02 23.44 16.83
N LEU A 325 10.56 22.19 16.88
CA LEU A 325 9.35 21.82 16.17
C LEU A 325 8.15 22.58 16.75
N MET A 326 7.44 23.31 15.88
CA MET A 326 6.29 24.12 16.26
C MET A 326 5.03 23.27 16.26
N ILE A 327 4.24 23.39 17.32
CA ILE A 327 2.93 22.76 17.46
C ILE A 327 1.82 23.81 17.60
N PRO A 328 0.69 23.65 16.91
CA PRO A 328 -0.43 24.59 17.05
C PRO A 328 -1.21 24.30 18.32
N VAL A 329 -1.37 25.33 19.18
CA VAL A 329 -2.16 25.29 20.41
C VAL A 329 -3.40 26.14 20.21
N PRO A 330 -4.61 25.56 20.13
CA PRO A 330 -5.84 26.33 19.92
C PRO A 330 -6.21 27.14 21.17
N PHE A 331 -6.91 28.25 20.97
CA PHE A 331 -7.40 29.16 22.03
C PHE A 331 -6.30 29.55 23.02
N PRO A 332 -5.28 30.31 22.61
CA PRO A 332 -4.11 30.62 23.45
C PRO A 332 -4.49 31.39 24.74
N ASP A 333 -5.53 32.19 24.70
CA ASP A 333 -6.01 33.01 25.83
C ASP A 333 -6.85 32.22 26.84
N SER A 334 -7.15 30.95 26.57
CA SER A 334 -7.98 30.09 27.44
C SER A 334 -7.50 28.66 27.48
N PRO A 335 -6.60 28.29 28.42
CA PRO A 335 -6.06 26.95 28.55
C PRO A 335 -7.12 25.85 28.66
N GLU A 336 -8.21 26.12 29.39
CA GLU A 336 -9.30 25.14 29.52
C GLU A 336 -10.03 24.89 28.19
N ARG A 337 -10.33 25.95 27.41
CA ARG A 337 -10.92 25.80 26.08
C ARG A 337 -9.97 25.13 25.13
N SER A 338 -8.67 25.43 25.23
CA SER A 338 -7.61 24.76 24.45
C SER A 338 -7.64 23.24 24.64
N LEU A 339 -7.61 22.80 25.90
CA LEU A 339 -7.64 21.38 26.23
C LEU A 339 -8.93 20.68 25.77
N VAL A 340 -10.09 21.38 25.92
CA VAL A 340 -11.37 20.84 25.41
C VAL A 340 -11.36 20.67 23.90
N GLU A 341 -10.79 21.61 23.15
CA GLU A 341 -10.71 21.52 21.69
C GLU A 341 -9.72 20.44 21.25
N GLN A 342 -8.54 20.36 21.87
CA GLN A 342 -7.59 19.27 21.66
C GLN A 342 -8.26 17.91 21.92
N GLN A 343 -9.05 17.77 23.00
CA GLN A 343 -9.77 16.54 23.34
C GLN A 343 -10.81 16.17 22.28
N LYS A 344 -11.53 17.14 21.71
CA LYS A 344 -12.48 16.88 20.60
C LYS A 344 -11.76 16.36 19.36
N ILE A 345 -10.66 17.02 18.98
CA ILE A 345 -9.82 16.61 17.84
C ILE A 345 -9.31 15.19 18.08
N VAL A 346 -8.73 14.91 19.26
CA VAL A 346 -8.24 13.57 19.64
C VAL A 346 -9.34 12.54 19.55
N LYS A 347 -10.52 12.79 20.14
CA LYS A 347 -11.65 11.85 20.14
C LYS A 347 -12.12 11.50 18.71
N LEU A 348 -12.10 12.49 17.81
CA LEU A 348 -12.46 12.27 16.41
C LEU A 348 -11.38 11.43 15.69
N LEU A 349 -10.11 11.79 15.89
CA LEU A 349 -8.97 11.08 15.30
C LEU A 349 -8.82 9.66 15.85
N ASP A 350 -9.09 9.41 17.15
CA ASP A 350 -9.13 8.06 17.72
C ASP A 350 -10.15 7.17 17.01
N LYS A 351 -11.34 7.69 16.73
CA LYS A 351 -12.36 6.94 15.96
C LYS A 351 -11.88 6.61 14.55
N PHE A 352 -11.29 7.58 13.88
CA PHE A 352 -10.75 7.37 12.54
C PHE A 352 -9.55 6.41 12.56
N ASP A 353 -8.67 6.52 13.54
CA ASP A 353 -7.49 5.65 13.68
C ASP A 353 -7.90 4.18 13.92
N ALA A 354 -8.90 3.95 14.78
CA ALA A 354 -9.47 2.62 14.98
C ALA A 354 -10.05 2.03 13.68
N LEU A 355 -10.73 2.84 12.87
CA LEU A 355 -11.30 2.40 11.59
C LEU A 355 -10.23 2.15 10.50
N THR A 356 -9.13 2.90 10.50
CA THR A 356 -8.18 2.92 9.39
C THR A 356 -6.87 2.19 9.65
N ASN A 357 -6.44 2.07 10.90
CA ASN A 357 -5.12 1.56 11.27
C ASN A 357 -5.15 0.36 12.22
N SER A 358 -6.32 -0.06 12.71
CA SER A 358 -6.41 -1.26 13.54
C SER A 358 -5.94 -2.50 12.76
N ILE A 359 -4.99 -3.25 13.32
CA ILE A 359 -4.49 -4.50 12.72
C ILE A 359 -5.51 -5.63 12.88
N THR A 360 -6.30 -5.59 13.94
CA THR A 360 -7.30 -6.62 14.27
C THR A 360 -8.68 -6.30 13.74
N GLU A 361 -9.01 -5.02 13.66
CA GLU A 361 -10.31 -4.50 13.23
C GLU A 361 -10.07 -3.28 12.33
N GLY A 362 -10.99 -2.99 11.40
CA GLY A 362 -10.90 -1.81 10.55
C GLY A 362 -10.31 -2.05 9.17
N LEU A 363 -10.04 -0.95 8.44
CA LEU A 363 -9.69 -0.97 7.01
C LEU A 363 -8.46 -1.81 6.64
N PRO A 364 -7.31 -1.78 7.35
CA PRO A 364 -6.14 -2.59 6.97
C PRO A 364 -6.43 -4.08 7.03
N ARG A 365 -7.12 -4.54 8.08
CA ARG A 365 -7.51 -5.94 8.21
C ARG A 365 -8.53 -6.33 7.16
N GLU A 366 -9.51 -5.47 6.91
CA GLU A 366 -10.50 -5.69 5.86
C GLU A 366 -9.84 -5.75 4.47
N ILE A 367 -8.92 -4.83 4.15
CA ILE A 367 -8.15 -4.83 2.89
C ILE A 367 -7.36 -6.14 2.76
N GLU A 368 -6.63 -6.56 3.80
CA GLU A 368 -5.85 -7.80 3.78
C GLU A 368 -6.74 -9.03 3.55
N LEU A 369 -7.86 -9.12 4.27
CA LEU A 369 -8.81 -10.23 4.12
C LEU A 369 -9.43 -10.26 2.73
N ARG A 370 -9.81 -9.09 2.19
CA ARG A 370 -10.38 -8.98 0.84
C ARG A 370 -9.35 -9.29 -0.22
N GLN A 371 -8.10 -8.87 -0.02
CA GLN A 371 -7.00 -9.21 -0.91
C GLN A 371 -6.79 -10.74 -0.96
N LYS A 372 -6.72 -11.41 0.20
CA LYS A 372 -6.60 -12.87 0.27
C LYS A 372 -7.81 -13.59 -0.33
N GLN A 373 -9.02 -13.08 -0.12
CA GLN A 373 -10.22 -13.61 -0.76
C GLN A 373 -10.16 -13.43 -2.28
N TYR A 374 -9.77 -12.25 -2.77
CA TYR A 374 -9.60 -12.01 -4.19
C TYR A 374 -8.59 -12.98 -4.81
N GLU A 375 -7.41 -13.13 -4.23
CA GLU A 375 -6.36 -14.04 -4.69
C GLU A 375 -6.87 -15.49 -4.73
N TYR A 376 -7.50 -15.94 -3.65
CA TYR A 376 -8.08 -17.28 -3.58
C TYR A 376 -9.14 -17.53 -4.66
N TYR A 377 -10.12 -16.63 -4.79
CA TYR A 377 -11.17 -16.80 -5.80
C TYR A 377 -10.67 -16.62 -7.22
N ARG A 378 -9.72 -15.72 -7.44
CA ARG A 378 -9.06 -15.55 -8.74
C ARG A 378 -8.33 -16.83 -9.16
N ASP A 379 -7.51 -17.37 -8.29
CA ASP A 379 -6.75 -18.58 -8.56
C ASP A 379 -7.68 -19.79 -8.79
N LEU A 380 -8.78 -19.85 -8.02
CA LEU A 380 -9.80 -20.86 -8.18
C LEU A 380 -10.56 -20.71 -9.52
N LEU A 381 -10.96 -19.49 -9.89
CA LEU A 381 -11.72 -19.22 -11.11
C LEU A 381 -10.87 -19.42 -12.39
N PHE A 382 -9.55 -19.36 -12.28
CA PHE A 382 -8.63 -19.63 -13.41
C PHE A 382 -7.95 -20.99 -13.35
N SER A 383 -8.33 -21.88 -12.43
CA SER A 383 -7.87 -23.26 -12.38
C SER A 383 -8.59 -24.16 -13.41
N PHE A 384 -8.70 -23.69 -14.65
CA PHE A 384 -9.29 -24.46 -15.73
C PHE A 384 -8.52 -25.77 -15.97
N PRO A 385 -9.22 -26.90 -16.27
CA PRO A 385 -8.56 -28.15 -16.61
C PRO A 385 -7.66 -27.94 -17.84
N LYS A 386 -6.37 -28.30 -17.70
CA LYS A 386 -5.44 -28.30 -18.82
C LYS A 386 -5.63 -29.56 -19.64
N PRO A 387 -5.42 -29.51 -20.98
CA PRO A 387 -5.38 -30.71 -21.76
C PRO A 387 -4.25 -31.61 -21.24
N ASP A 388 -4.51 -32.91 -21.15
CA ASP A 388 -3.46 -33.90 -20.87
C ASP A 388 -2.34 -33.68 -21.87
N THR A 389 -1.14 -33.38 -21.40
CA THR A 389 0.04 -33.33 -22.24
C THR A 389 0.26 -34.76 -22.72
N VAL A 390 -0.08 -35.02 -23.99
CA VAL A 390 0.33 -36.27 -24.66
C VAL A 390 1.86 -36.24 -24.63
N SER A 391 2.41 -37.05 -23.74
CA SER A 391 3.86 -37.32 -23.72
C SER A 391 4.22 -37.97 -25.02
N ASN A 392 4.88 -37.25 -25.91
CA ASN A 392 5.63 -37.82 -27.02
C ASN A 392 7.09 -38.01 -26.61
#